data_9dadc732fc0a47e9ce01b878b5291ec3
#
_entry.id   9dadc732fc0a47e9ce01b878b5291ec3
#
_cell.length_a   1.000
_cell.length_b   1.000
_cell.length_c   1.000
_cell.angle_alpha   90.00
_cell.angle_beta   90.00
_cell.angle_gamma   90.00
#
_symmetry.space_group_name_H-M   'P 1'
#
loop_
_entity.id
_entity.type
_entity.pdbx_description
1 polymer ?
#
loop_
_entity_poly.entity_id
_entity_poly.type
_entity_poly.pdbx_seq_one_letter_code
_entity_poly.pdbx_strand_id
1 'polypeptide(L)'
;TRGRSEIYDILTHLTFLFIESHKIMKRVIIDEEGSVNRDWQKLEAAVQQKELSKAEREIALTHTANILGRTFKEVSQVHPLFSTSNKPERFLHIIYNLGRLAIDEALSNNKRIVTFTPVLRERLGHHIHGEVWADKIKQTLSENGLLQRQLHIISANMHSVMNTLYAPIALKTELKKKPINAIYEDLSNSANGKLRQKVTKTALDNGMIYIEDKSGANINVQLFDTSKIDHPDEKFSTSKDENAPVIIVMDYAFGEQAYETIDELLKPFQLGETKIHLDVDSISIMGKAGILEGKKGDIMIP
;
A
#
# COMPACT_ATOMS: atom_id res chain seq x y z
N THR A 1 14.92 -6.15 15.32
CA THR A 1 13.73 -6.31 14.43
C THR A 1 12.84 -7.40 14.98
N ARG A 2 11.56 -7.13 15.07
CA ARG A 2 10.61 -8.04 15.72
C ARG A 2 10.12 -9.15 14.80
N GLY A 3 10.36 -9.07 13.51
CA GLY A 3 9.84 -10.06 12.59
C GLY A 3 10.18 -9.83 11.14
N ARG A 4 9.71 -10.74 10.33
CA ARG A 4 9.89 -10.83 8.90
C ARG A 4 9.26 -9.65 8.16
N SER A 5 8.06 -9.20 8.57
CA SER A 5 7.39 -8.07 7.97
C SER A 5 8.17 -6.76 8.09
N GLU A 6 8.84 -6.51 9.23
CA GLU A 6 9.67 -5.30 9.39
C GLU A 6 10.83 -5.25 8.39
N ILE A 7 11.36 -6.41 8.00
CA ILE A 7 12.42 -6.49 6.98
C ILE A 7 11.84 -6.19 5.60
N TYR A 8 10.67 -6.72 5.27
CA TYR A 8 9.98 -6.39 4.02
C TYR A 8 9.56 -4.93 3.97
N ASP A 9 9.10 -4.36 5.07
CA ASP A 9 8.82 -2.93 5.19
C ASP A 9 10.07 -2.08 4.90
N ILE A 10 11.21 -2.45 5.48
CA ILE A 10 12.50 -1.78 5.21
C ILE A 10 12.88 -1.90 3.74
N LEU A 11 12.80 -3.11 3.16
CA LEU A 11 13.09 -3.33 1.73
C LEU A 11 12.17 -2.54 0.83
N THR A 12 10.89 -2.51 1.15
CA THR A 12 9.89 -1.73 0.41
C THR A 12 10.21 -0.25 0.46
N HIS A 13 10.51 0.30 1.64
CA HIS A 13 10.89 1.70 1.78
C HIS A 13 12.18 2.03 1.03
N LEU A 14 13.19 1.16 1.10
CA LEU A 14 14.44 1.33 0.35
C LEU A 14 14.19 1.30 -1.17
N THR A 15 13.30 0.42 -1.64
CA THR A 15 12.89 0.35 -3.05
C THR A 15 12.20 1.62 -3.49
N PHE A 16 11.26 2.15 -2.71
CA PHE A 16 10.61 3.43 -3.02
C PHE A 16 11.60 4.60 -3.02
N LEU A 17 12.51 4.66 -2.06
CA LEU A 17 13.56 5.69 -2.04
C LEU A 17 14.47 5.59 -3.27
N PHE A 18 14.81 4.38 -3.71
CA PHE A 18 15.57 4.15 -4.93
C PHE A 18 14.80 4.65 -6.17
N ILE A 19 13.54 4.26 -6.32
CA ILE A 19 12.69 4.69 -7.43
C ILE A 19 12.56 6.22 -7.47
N GLU A 20 12.24 6.85 -6.34
CA GLU A 20 12.08 8.31 -6.28
C GLU A 20 13.39 9.04 -6.55
N SER A 21 14.53 8.54 -6.07
CA SER A 21 15.85 9.12 -6.38
C SER A 21 16.17 9.06 -7.88
N HIS A 22 15.83 7.97 -8.55
CA HIS A 22 16.01 7.82 -10.00
C HIS A 22 15.05 8.71 -10.81
N LYS A 23 13.82 8.89 -10.34
CA LYS A 23 12.90 9.86 -10.95
C LYS A 23 13.43 11.29 -10.88
N ILE A 24 14.02 11.67 -9.75
CA ILE A 24 14.67 12.97 -9.59
C ILE A 24 15.82 13.08 -10.60
N MET A 25 16.73 12.11 -10.61
CA MET A 25 17.86 12.10 -11.53
C MET A 25 17.43 12.25 -12.99
N LYS A 26 16.46 11.43 -13.46
CA LYS A 26 15.95 11.50 -14.85
C LYS A 26 15.36 12.87 -15.23
N ARG A 27 14.89 13.65 -14.25
CA ARG A 27 14.33 14.98 -14.51
C ARG A 27 15.35 16.09 -14.45
N VAL A 28 16.48 15.88 -13.80
CA VAL A 28 17.47 16.93 -13.57
C VAL A 28 18.69 16.82 -14.46
N ILE A 29 19.06 15.62 -14.91
CA ILE A 29 20.16 15.40 -15.85
C ILE A 29 19.69 15.80 -17.27
N ILE A 30 20.51 16.60 -17.95
CA ILE A 30 20.22 17.11 -19.30
C ILE A 30 20.93 16.27 -20.37
N ASP A 31 22.13 15.79 -20.09
CA ASP A 31 23.03 15.12 -21.03
C ASP A 31 23.77 13.94 -20.39
N GLU A 32 24.48 13.19 -21.22
CA GLU A 32 25.27 12.04 -20.79
C GLU A 32 26.52 12.42 -19.96
N GLU A 33 26.93 13.68 -20.03
CA GLU A 33 28.07 14.23 -19.27
C GLU A 33 27.67 14.58 -17.83
N GLY A 34 26.37 14.55 -17.53
CA GLY A 34 25.82 14.79 -16.18
C GLY A 34 25.55 16.25 -15.89
N SER A 35 25.42 17.08 -16.91
CA SER A 35 24.95 18.45 -16.73
C SER A 35 23.55 18.48 -16.13
N VAL A 36 23.33 19.37 -15.16
CA VAL A 36 22.08 19.47 -14.44
C VAL A 36 21.29 20.73 -14.81
N ASN A 37 19.98 20.62 -14.78
CA ASN A 37 19.10 21.72 -15.15
C ASN A 37 19.06 22.84 -14.08
N ARG A 38 18.42 23.96 -14.45
CA ARG A 38 18.31 25.15 -13.60
C ARG A 38 17.57 24.88 -12.29
N ASP A 39 16.55 24.02 -12.29
CA ASP A 39 15.78 23.71 -11.09
C ASP A 39 16.66 23.05 -10.03
N TRP A 40 17.54 22.12 -10.45
CA TRP A 40 18.50 21.48 -9.57
C TRP A 40 19.53 22.45 -9.01
N GLN A 41 20.10 23.31 -9.86
CA GLN A 41 21.06 24.33 -9.42
C GLN A 41 20.46 25.26 -8.37
N LYS A 42 19.19 25.62 -8.52
CA LYS A 42 18.47 26.46 -7.54
C LYS A 42 18.19 25.74 -6.24
N LEU A 43 17.81 24.46 -6.29
CA LEU A 43 17.68 23.65 -5.09
C LEU A 43 19.01 23.49 -4.35
N GLU A 44 20.10 23.22 -5.08
CA GLU A 44 21.44 23.09 -4.53
C GLU A 44 21.88 24.39 -3.84
N ALA A 45 21.72 25.53 -4.48
CA ALA A 45 22.04 26.84 -3.89
C ALA A 45 21.21 27.11 -2.62
N ALA A 46 19.94 26.70 -2.57
CA ALA A 46 19.10 26.84 -1.39
C ALA A 46 19.56 25.96 -0.23
N VAL A 47 19.96 24.71 -0.50
CA VAL A 47 20.43 23.75 0.50
C VAL A 47 21.77 24.14 1.10
N GLN A 48 22.61 24.88 0.37
CA GLN A 48 23.90 25.39 0.86
C GLN A 48 23.78 26.61 1.79
N GLN A 49 22.62 27.27 1.85
CA GLN A 49 22.39 28.38 2.75
C GLN A 49 22.07 27.89 4.16
N LYS A 50 22.51 28.62 5.17
CA LYS A 50 22.21 28.28 6.58
C LYS A 50 20.76 28.53 6.94
N GLU A 51 20.19 29.60 6.42
CA GLU A 51 18.82 30.01 6.68
C GLU A 51 18.21 30.59 5.38
N LEU A 52 16.97 30.29 5.12
CA LEU A 52 16.22 30.83 4.00
C LEU A 52 15.16 31.82 4.51
N SER A 53 15.08 32.97 3.90
CA SER A 53 13.93 33.86 4.04
C SER A 53 12.66 33.17 3.50
N LYS A 54 11.50 33.70 3.85
CA LYS A 54 10.22 33.16 3.34
C LYS A 54 10.17 33.15 1.81
N ALA A 55 10.62 34.22 1.17
CA ALA A 55 10.62 34.35 -0.28
C ALA A 55 11.58 33.33 -0.94
N GLU A 56 12.78 33.16 -0.41
CA GLU A 56 13.75 32.18 -0.92
C GLU A 56 13.24 30.76 -0.76
N ARG A 57 12.58 30.44 0.36
CA ARG A 57 11.93 29.16 0.57
C ARG A 57 10.84 28.87 -0.46
N GLU A 58 9.98 29.85 -0.74
CA GLU A 58 8.91 29.68 -1.76
C GLU A 58 9.51 29.44 -3.16
N ILE A 59 10.59 30.12 -3.49
CA ILE A 59 11.34 29.90 -4.74
C ILE A 59 11.94 28.49 -4.75
N ALA A 60 12.59 28.06 -3.68
CA ALA A 60 13.17 26.72 -3.57
C ALA A 60 12.10 25.61 -3.67
N LEU A 61 10.95 25.80 -3.03
CA LEU A 61 9.82 24.86 -3.13
C LEU A 61 9.23 24.81 -4.54
N THR A 62 9.23 25.90 -5.29
CA THR A 62 8.79 25.93 -6.69
C THR A 62 9.72 25.07 -7.57
N HIS A 63 11.04 25.25 -7.45
CA HIS A 63 12.00 24.42 -8.17
C HIS A 63 11.95 22.96 -7.74
N THR A 64 11.75 22.70 -6.45
CA THR A 64 11.57 21.34 -5.92
C THR A 64 10.30 20.68 -6.49
N ALA A 65 9.22 21.45 -6.67
CA ALA A 65 8.00 20.94 -7.30
C ALA A 65 8.26 20.48 -8.75
N ASN A 66 9.00 21.26 -9.53
CA ASN A 66 9.40 20.87 -10.88
C ASN A 66 10.25 19.58 -10.89
N ILE A 67 11.25 19.51 -10.01
CA ILE A 67 12.11 18.33 -9.84
C ILE A 67 11.29 17.08 -9.51
N LEU A 68 10.31 17.20 -8.61
CA LEU A 68 9.46 16.08 -8.21
C LEU A 68 8.33 15.79 -9.21
N GLY A 69 8.08 16.66 -10.19
CA GLY A 69 6.92 16.60 -11.08
C GLY A 69 5.61 16.71 -10.31
N ARG A 70 5.57 17.61 -9.36
CA ARG A 70 4.43 17.91 -8.49
C ARG A 70 4.02 19.36 -8.63
N THR A 71 2.83 19.69 -8.12
CA THR A 71 2.41 21.08 -8.03
C THR A 71 3.08 21.77 -6.83
N PHE A 72 3.26 23.09 -6.91
CA PHE A 72 3.73 23.89 -5.78
C PHE A 72 2.86 23.69 -4.53
N LYS A 73 1.55 23.59 -4.70
CA LYS A 73 0.59 23.35 -3.62
C LYS A 73 0.87 22.03 -2.88
N GLU A 74 1.08 20.93 -3.61
CA GLU A 74 1.40 19.63 -3.00
C GLU A 74 2.71 19.70 -2.21
N VAL A 75 3.75 20.30 -2.79
CA VAL A 75 5.07 20.41 -2.14
C VAL A 75 5.01 21.32 -0.91
N SER A 76 4.29 22.44 -0.99
CA SER A 76 4.10 23.35 0.16
C SER A 76 3.33 22.72 1.32
N GLN A 77 2.40 21.79 1.04
CA GLN A 77 1.67 21.04 2.07
C GLN A 77 2.55 19.97 2.75
N VAL A 78 3.48 19.37 2.01
CA VAL A 78 4.36 18.33 2.53
C VAL A 78 5.57 18.89 3.28
N HIS A 79 6.12 20.02 2.85
CA HIS A 79 7.30 20.63 3.46
C HIS A 79 7.23 20.76 5.01
N PRO A 80 6.13 21.27 5.61
CA PRO A 80 6.05 21.38 7.07
C PRO A 80 6.08 20.04 7.81
N LEU A 81 5.65 18.95 7.18
CA LEU A 81 5.62 17.62 7.80
C LEU A 81 7.04 17.09 8.08
N PHE A 82 8.03 17.58 7.35
CA PHE A 82 9.44 17.22 7.53
C PHE A 82 10.24 18.25 8.30
N SER A 83 9.66 19.41 8.56
CA SER A 83 10.33 20.53 9.26
C SER A 83 10.38 20.28 10.75
N THR A 84 11.52 20.63 11.35
CA THR A 84 11.69 20.70 12.81
C THR A 84 12.25 22.06 13.20
N SER A 85 12.15 22.43 14.48
CA SER A 85 12.70 23.70 14.99
C SER A 85 14.19 23.88 14.67
N ASN A 86 14.95 22.79 14.70
CA ASN A 86 16.41 22.80 14.43
C ASN A 86 16.75 22.60 12.94
N LYS A 87 15.82 22.14 12.12
CA LYS A 87 16.02 21.85 10.68
C LYS A 87 14.77 22.22 9.92
N PRO A 88 14.46 23.51 9.74
CA PRO A 88 13.25 23.96 9.07
C PRO A 88 13.20 23.53 7.59
N GLU A 89 14.36 23.45 6.93
CA GLU A 89 14.47 23.09 5.51
C GLU A 89 14.81 21.60 5.27
N ARG A 90 14.54 20.74 6.25
CA ARG A 90 14.87 19.30 6.18
C ARG A 90 14.31 18.62 4.93
N PHE A 91 13.14 19.02 4.46
CA PHE A 91 12.53 18.50 3.25
C PHE A 91 13.41 18.74 2.01
N LEU A 92 13.89 19.98 1.81
CA LEU A 92 14.78 20.33 0.70
C LEU A 92 16.08 19.51 0.72
N HIS A 93 16.66 19.36 1.91
CA HIS A 93 17.85 18.51 2.09
C HIS A 93 17.63 17.04 1.75
N ILE A 94 16.44 16.49 2.10
CA ILE A 94 16.11 15.11 1.74
C ILE A 94 16.05 14.95 0.22
N ILE A 95 15.33 15.83 -0.47
CA ILE A 95 15.19 15.75 -1.94
C ILE A 95 16.54 15.94 -2.63
N TYR A 96 17.34 16.91 -2.19
CA TYR A 96 18.67 17.13 -2.72
C TYR A 96 19.58 15.91 -2.55
N ASN A 97 19.65 15.35 -1.33
CA ASN A 97 20.53 14.20 -1.08
C ASN A 97 20.09 12.94 -1.83
N LEU A 98 18.79 12.69 -1.95
CA LEU A 98 18.27 11.58 -2.76
C LEU A 98 18.61 11.72 -4.24
N GLY A 99 18.43 12.91 -4.80
CA GLY A 99 18.75 13.16 -6.21
C GLY A 99 20.26 13.11 -6.48
N ARG A 100 21.08 13.73 -5.63
CA ARG A 100 22.53 13.69 -5.73
C ARG A 100 23.06 12.25 -5.70
N LEU A 101 22.54 11.43 -4.78
CA LEU A 101 22.95 10.04 -4.68
C LEU A 101 22.67 9.26 -5.97
N ALA A 102 21.53 9.47 -6.62
CA ALA A 102 21.22 8.82 -7.89
C ALA A 102 22.05 9.37 -9.07
N ILE A 103 22.36 10.67 -9.06
CA ILE A 103 23.25 11.29 -10.05
C ILE A 103 24.66 10.70 -9.92
N ASP A 104 25.20 10.65 -8.72
CA ASP A 104 26.52 10.09 -8.45
C ASP A 104 26.61 8.61 -8.88
N GLU A 105 25.55 7.81 -8.63
CA GLU A 105 25.46 6.42 -9.08
C GLU A 105 25.44 6.28 -10.61
N ALA A 106 24.72 7.17 -11.30
CA ALA A 106 24.64 7.13 -12.76
C ALA A 106 25.96 7.51 -13.43
N LEU A 107 26.66 8.52 -12.88
CA LEU A 107 27.90 9.04 -13.47
C LEU A 107 29.12 8.20 -13.09
N SER A 108 29.21 7.68 -11.86
CA SER A 108 30.37 6.94 -11.38
C SER A 108 30.26 5.44 -11.57
N ASN A 109 29.14 4.91 -12.02
CA ASN A 109 28.81 3.48 -12.06
C ASN A 109 28.97 2.77 -10.68
N ASN A 110 28.91 3.54 -9.61
CA ASN A 110 29.07 3.05 -8.23
C ASN A 110 27.68 2.85 -7.60
N LYS A 111 27.13 1.64 -7.73
CA LYS A 111 25.78 1.31 -7.29
C LYS A 111 25.70 1.13 -5.77
N ARG A 112 24.61 1.57 -5.18
CA ARG A 112 24.27 1.28 -3.78
C ARG A 112 24.15 -0.22 -3.57
N ILE A 113 24.75 -0.72 -2.49
CA ILE A 113 24.66 -2.13 -2.09
C ILE A 113 23.99 -2.19 -0.73
N VAL A 114 22.93 -2.98 -0.63
CA VAL A 114 22.27 -3.31 0.64
C VAL A 114 22.69 -4.72 1.03
N THR A 115 23.29 -4.86 2.21
CA THR A 115 23.77 -6.15 2.71
C THR A 115 23.01 -6.53 3.97
N PHE A 116 22.53 -7.74 4.04
CA PHE A 116 21.90 -8.31 5.23
C PHE A 116 22.86 -9.26 5.96
N THR A 117 22.79 -9.24 7.28
CA THR A 117 23.55 -10.21 8.09
C THR A 117 23.04 -11.63 7.83
N PRO A 118 23.92 -12.68 8.00
CA PRO A 118 23.49 -14.07 7.86
C PRO A 118 22.30 -14.43 8.74
N VAL A 119 22.26 -13.96 9.99
CA VAL A 119 21.13 -14.18 10.93
C VAL A 119 19.82 -13.62 10.37
N LEU A 120 19.86 -12.48 9.70
CA LEU A 120 18.68 -11.90 9.08
C LEU A 120 18.22 -12.74 7.88
N ARG A 121 19.16 -13.24 7.09
CA ARG A 121 18.91 -14.11 5.94
C ARG A 121 18.23 -15.43 6.36
N GLU A 122 18.71 -16.06 7.44
CA GLU A 122 18.08 -17.26 8.00
C GLU A 122 16.63 -16.99 8.44
N ARG A 123 16.37 -15.87 9.09
CA ARG A 123 15.01 -15.50 9.52
C ARG A 123 14.06 -15.22 8.35
N LEU A 124 14.57 -14.78 7.21
CA LEU A 124 13.77 -14.60 6.00
C LEU A 124 13.36 -15.93 5.34
N GLY A 125 14.15 -17.00 5.55
CA GLY A 125 13.94 -18.31 4.94
C GLY A 125 12.92 -19.23 5.62
N HIS A 126 12.22 -18.81 6.67
CA HIS A 126 11.27 -19.66 7.38
C HIS A 126 9.82 -19.39 7.02
N HIS A 127 9.14 -20.39 6.44
CA HIS A 127 7.72 -20.37 6.02
C HIS A 127 6.72 -20.53 7.18
N ILE A 128 7.19 -20.66 8.43
CA ILE A 128 6.36 -20.99 9.62
C ILE A 128 5.21 -20.00 9.81
N HIS A 129 5.46 -18.72 9.60
CA HIS A 129 4.44 -17.69 9.79
C HIS A 129 3.33 -17.76 8.73
N GLY A 130 3.70 -18.08 7.50
CA GLY A 130 2.75 -18.26 6.40
C GLY A 130 1.82 -19.46 6.63
N GLU A 131 2.36 -20.59 7.10
CA GLU A 131 1.59 -21.79 7.44
C GLU A 131 0.56 -21.49 8.54
N VAL A 132 1.00 -20.94 9.68
CA VAL A 132 0.10 -20.60 10.81
C VAL A 132 -0.96 -19.59 10.39
N TRP A 133 -0.59 -18.62 9.55
CA TRP A 133 -1.49 -17.63 8.99
C TRP A 133 -2.56 -18.27 8.11
N ALA A 134 -2.14 -19.11 7.16
CA ALA A 134 -3.03 -19.78 6.22
C ALA A 134 -3.97 -20.77 6.93
N ASP A 135 -3.47 -21.52 7.89
CA ASP A 135 -4.27 -22.47 8.68
C ASP A 135 -5.34 -21.74 9.47
N LYS A 136 -5.04 -20.56 10.06
CA LYS A 136 -6.05 -19.75 10.75
C LYS A 136 -7.17 -19.30 9.84
N ILE A 137 -6.86 -18.92 8.59
CA ILE A 137 -7.87 -18.55 7.60
C ILE A 137 -8.74 -19.75 7.23
N LYS A 138 -8.11 -20.89 6.87
CA LYS A 138 -8.82 -22.12 6.51
C LYS A 138 -9.70 -22.63 7.64
N GLN A 139 -9.20 -22.59 8.88
CA GLN A 139 -9.98 -22.91 10.06
C GLN A 139 -11.19 -22.00 10.20
N THR A 140 -11.01 -20.67 10.03
CA THR A 140 -12.11 -19.71 10.13
C THR A 140 -13.14 -19.91 9.01
N LEU A 141 -12.71 -20.24 7.78
CA LEU A 141 -13.60 -20.62 6.69
C LEU A 141 -14.41 -21.88 7.05
N SER A 142 -13.76 -22.91 7.63
CA SER A 142 -14.40 -24.16 8.05
C SER A 142 -15.44 -23.93 9.17
N GLU A 143 -15.09 -23.18 10.21
CA GLU A 143 -15.96 -22.85 11.33
C GLU A 143 -17.22 -22.07 10.92
N ASN A 144 -17.17 -21.37 9.80
CA ASN A 144 -18.30 -20.58 9.25
C ASN A 144 -19.01 -21.25 8.07
N GLY A 145 -18.66 -22.49 7.72
CA GLY A 145 -19.28 -23.21 6.60
C GLY A 145 -18.93 -22.66 5.21
N LEU A 146 -17.79 -21.96 5.11
CA LEU A 146 -17.36 -21.27 3.88
C LEU A 146 -16.25 -22.00 3.13
N LEU A 147 -15.68 -23.07 3.69
CA LEU A 147 -14.45 -23.70 3.22
C LEU A 147 -14.56 -24.33 1.81
N GLN A 148 -15.75 -24.81 1.44
CA GLN A 148 -15.99 -25.48 0.15
C GLN A 148 -16.63 -24.58 -0.90
N ARG A 149 -16.79 -23.28 -0.58
CA ARG A 149 -17.35 -22.30 -1.51
C ARG A 149 -16.27 -21.74 -2.40
N GLN A 150 -16.65 -21.27 -3.59
CA GLN A 150 -15.75 -20.58 -4.51
C GLN A 150 -15.14 -19.33 -3.87
N LEU A 151 -13.83 -19.16 -4.00
CA LEU A 151 -13.07 -18.09 -3.36
C LEU A 151 -12.48 -17.11 -4.38
N HIS A 152 -12.59 -15.83 -4.08
CA HIS A 152 -11.85 -14.77 -4.74
C HIS A 152 -10.89 -14.13 -3.74
N ILE A 153 -9.58 -14.21 -4.01
CA ILE A 153 -8.53 -13.65 -3.14
C ILE A 153 -8.13 -12.28 -3.67
N ILE A 154 -8.15 -11.29 -2.80
CA ILE A 154 -7.76 -9.91 -3.15
C ILE A 154 -6.68 -9.44 -2.17
N SER A 155 -5.48 -9.16 -2.67
CA SER A 155 -4.47 -8.43 -1.90
C SER A 155 -4.65 -6.93 -2.15
N ALA A 156 -5.10 -6.20 -1.15
CA ALA A 156 -5.46 -4.79 -1.28
C ALA A 156 -5.48 -4.08 0.08
N ASN A 157 -5.61 -2.75 0.05
CA ASN A 157 -5.99 -2.01 1.24
C ASN A 157 -7.34 -2.51 1.77
N MET A 158 -7.35 -2.96 3.01
CA MET A 158 -8.51 -3.55 3.69
C MET A 158 -9.77 -2.67 3.63
N HIS A 159 -9.60 -1.35 3.66
CA HIS A 159 -10.74 -0.43 3.62
C HIS A 159 -11.35 -0.30 2.22
N SER A 160 -10.58 -0.53 1.15
CA SER A 160 -11.06 -0.32 -0.22
C SER A 160 -12.20 -1.26 -0.57
N VAL A 161 -12.01 -2.57 -0.39
CA VAL A 161 -13.04 -3.57 -0.69
C VAL A 161 -14.22 -3.45 0.28
N MET A 162 -13.95 -3.34 1.58
CA MET A 162 -14.99 -3.15 2.58
C MET A 162 -15.86 -1.92 2.29
N ASN A 163 -15.27 -0.77 1.97
CA ASN A 163 -16.03 0.43 1.65
C ASN A 163 -16.84 0.27 0.37
N THR A 164 -16.30 -0.39 -0.65
CA THR A 164 -17.02 -0.64 -1.90
C THR A 164 -18.29 -1.48 -1.63
N LEU A 165 -18.17 -2.53 -0.84
CA LEU A 165 -19.28 -3.43 -0.55
C LEU A 165 -20.30 -2.85 0.44
N TYR A 166 -19.86 -2.11 1.44
CA TYR A 166 -20.74 -1.75 2.56
C TYR A 166 -21.02 -0.26 2.74
N ALA A 167 -20.23 0.65 2.17
CA ALA A 167 -20.56 2.07 2.29
C ALA A 167 -21.93 2.43 1.67
N PRO A 168 -22.34 1.88 0.49
CA PRO A 168 -23.65 2.12 -0.05
C PRO A 168 -24.79 1.60 0.85
N ILE A 169 -24.53 0.52 1.58
CA ILE A 169 -25.51 -0.07 2.52
C ILE A 169 -25.59 0.76 3.80
N ALA A 170 -24.44 1.08 4.39
CA ALA A 170 -24.35 1.77 5.67
C ALA A 170 -24.75 3.25 5.59
N LEU A 171 -24.49 3.91 4.46
CA LEU A 171 -24.58 5.35 4.29
C LEU A 171 -25.68 5.77 3.31
N LYS A 172 -26.80 5.02 3.26
CA LYS A 172 -27.96 5.29 2.39
C LYS A 172 -28.47 6.73 2.52
N THR A 173 -28.46 7.28 3.72
CA THR A 173 -28.94 8.65 4.00
C THR A 173 -27.99 9.71 3.43
N GLU A 174 -26.69 9.47 3.54
CA GLU A 174 -25.64 10.34 3.03
C GLU A 174 -25.61 10.33 1.49
N LEU A 175 -25.85 9.15 0.88
CA LEU A 175 -25.95 8.97 -0.59
C LEU A 175 -27.11 9.74 -1.23
N LYS A 176 -28.18 10.01 -0.48
CA LYS A 176 -29.27 10.88 -0.96
C LYS A 176 -28.83 12.34 -1.11
N LYS A 177 -27.74 12.75 -0.48
CA LYS A 177 -27.27 14.14 -0.42
C LYS A 177 -26.04 14.41 -1.28
N LYS A 178 -25.24 13.38 -1.58
CA LYS A 178 -23.98 13.52 -2.32
C LYS A 178 -23.61 12.22 -3.06
N PRO A 179 -22.84 12.34 -4.18
CA PRO A 179 -22.44 11.19 -4.98
C PRO A 179 -21.48 10.27 -4.20
N ILE A 180 -21.40 9.01 -4.62
CA ILE A 180 -20.58 7.98 -3.97
C ILE A 180 -19.11 8.35 -3.86
N ASN A 181 -18.55 9.01 -4.87
CA ASN A 181 -17.14 9.45 -4.85
C ASN A 181 -16.85 10.43 -3.70
N ALA A 182 -17.76 11.37 -3.43
CA ALA A 182 -17.64 12.28 -2.30
C ALA A 182 -17.74 11.56 -0.95
N ILE A 183 -18.48 10.46 -0.89
CA ILE A 183 -18.53 9.60 0.31
C ILE A 183 -17.20 8.87 0.51
N TYR A 184 -16.58 8.36 -0.56
CA TYR A 184 -15.26 7.73 -0.46
C TYR A 184 -14.16 8.74 -0.05
N GLU A 185 -14.24 9.99 -0.52
CA GLU A 185 -13.37 11.07 -0.04
C GLU A 185 -13.56 11.33 1.46
N ASP A 186 -14.81 11.40 1.93
CA ASP A 186 -15.09 11.53 3.35
C ASP A 186 -14.56 10.35 4.17
N LEU A 187 -14.73 9.13 3.70
CA LEU A 187 -14.22 7.93 4.38
C LEU A 187 -12.69 7.90 4.44
N SER A 188 -12.01 8.49 3.46
CA SER A 188 -10.54 8.62 3.46
C SER A 188 -10.02 9.69 4.41
N ASN A 189 -10.88 10.64 4.85
CA ASN A 189 -10.49 11.71 5.75
C ASN A 189 -10.37 11.21 7.19
N SER A 190 -9.21 11.42 7.81
CA SER A 190 -8.92 10.98 9.19
C SER A 190 -9.91 11.53 10.23
N ALA A 191 -10.48 12.72 10.02
CA ALA A 191 -11.46 13.34 10.92
C ALA A 191 -12.80 12.59 10.98
N ASN A 192 -13.15 11.79 9.97
CA ASN A 192 -14.45 11.12 9.84
C ASN A 192 -14.49 9.72 10.47
N GLY A 193 -13.89 9.53 11.63
CA GLY A 193 -13.84 8.23 12.32
C GLY A 193 -15.20 7.59 12.56
N LYS A 194 -16.22 8.38 12.93
CA LYS A 194 -17.59 7.87 13.16
C LYS A 194 -18.21 7.27 11.89
N LEU A 195 -17.93 7.87 10.73
CA LEU A 195 -18.44 7.38 9.45
C LEU A 195 -17.82 6.01 9.11
N ARG A 196 -16.52 5.88 9.28
CA ARG A 196 -15.81 4.60 9.10
C ARG A 196 -16.31 3.52 10.06
N GLN A 197 -16.49 3.86 11.34
CA GLN A 197 -17.04 2.92 12.33
C GLN A 197 -18.44 2.42 11.94
N LYS A 198 -19.30 3.28 11.38
CA LYS A 198 -20.62 2.89 10.90
C LYS A 198 -20.53 1.87 9.75
N VAL A 199 -19.62 2.10 8.79
CA VAL A 199 -19.38 1.15 7.68
C VAL A 199 -18.82 -0.17 8.20
N THR A 200 -17.81 -0.13 9.05
CA THR A 200 -17.20 -1.35 9.63
C THR A 200 -18.22 -2.16 10.43
N LYS A 201 -19.05 -1.50 11.25
CA LYS A 201 -20.12 -2.20 12.00
C LYS A 201 -21.11 -2.85 11.05
N THR A 202 -21.56 -2.12 10.04
CA THR A 202 -22.47 -2.69 9.02
C THR A 202 -21.85 -3.91 8.33
N ALA A 203 -20.55 -3.87 8.02
CA ALA A 203 -19.86 -5.00 7.41
C ALA A 203 -19.84 -6.22 8.33
N LEU A 204 -19.46 -6.05 9.60
CA LEU A 204 -19.47 -7.13 10.59
C LEU A 204 -20.85 -7.73 10.81
N ASP A 205 -21.89 -6.90 10.84
CA ASP A 205 -23.28 -7.33 11.03
C ASP A 205 -23.85 -8.04 9.77
N ASN A 206 -23.20 -7.91 8.60
CA ASN A 206 -23.68 -8.41 7.31
C ASN A 206 -22.66 -9.26 6.55
N GLY A 207 -22.00 -10.17 7.26
CA GLY A 207 -21.21 -11.25 6.65
C GLY A 207 -19.71 -11.00 6.50
N MET A 208 -19.17 -9.88 7.01
CA MET A 208 -17.74 -9.71 7.12
C MET A 208 -17.21 -10.38 8.40
N ILE A 209 -16.15 -11.15 8.27
CA ILE A 209 -15.37 -11.71 9.39
C ILE A 209 -13.98 -11.08 9.33
N TYR A 210 -13.53 -10.48 10.41
CA TYR A 210 -12.20 -9.90 10.53
C TYR A 210 -11.26 -10.84 11.28
N ILE A 211 -10.13 -11.14 10.69
CA ILE A 211 -9.06 -11.95 11.28
C ILE A 211 -7.86 -11.05 11.50
N GLU A 212 -7.63 -10.70 12.78
CA GLU A 212 -6.38 -10.06 13.20
C GLU A 212 -5.26 -11.09 13.16
N ASP A 213 -4.18 -10.80 12.47
CA ASP A 213 -3.06 -11.71 12.41
C ASP A 213 -2.29 -11.79 13.74
N LYS A 214 -2.07 -13.01 14.20
CA LYS A 214 -1.26 -13.34 15.37
C LYS A 214 -0.16 -14.35 15.06
N SER A 215 0.00 -14.73 13.78
CA SER A 215 1.01 -15.69 13.35
C SER A 215 2.41 -15.10 13.32
N GLY A 216 2.51 -13.79 13.15
CA GLY A 216 3.74 -13.06 12.88
C GLY A 216 3.96 -12.74 11.40
N ALA A 217 3.04 -13.11 10.50
CA ALA A 217 3.04 -12.66 9.12
C ALA A 217 2.69 -11.16 9.01
N ASN A 218 1.97 -10.61 10.01
CA ASN A 218 1.47 -9.24 10.07
C ASN A 218 0.57 -8.87 8.87
N ILE A 219 -0.24 -9.81 8.43
CA ILE A 219 -1.21 -9.64 7.35
C ILE A 219 -2.59 -9.91 7.92
N ASN A 220 -3.36 -8.86 8.17
CA ASN A 220 -4.74 -8.99 8.57
C ASN A 220 -5.60 -9.45 7.39
N VAL A 221 -6.72 -10.09 7.67
CA VAL A 221 -7.61 -10.63 6.65
C VAL A 221 -9.06 -10.28 6.96
N GLN A 222 -9.81 -10.00 5.90
CA GLN A 222 -11.27 -9.89 5.93
C GLN A 222 -11.85 -10.98 5.03
N LEU A 223 -12.79 -11.75 5.57
CA LEU A 223 -13.59 -12.69 4.80
C LEU A 223 -14.97 -12.07 4.59
N PHE A 224 -15.48 -12.11 3.37
CA PHE A 224 -16.81 -11.60 3.06
C PHE A 224 -17.67 -12.75 2.54
N ASP A 225 -18.67 -13.13 3.31
CA ASP A 225 -19.74 -14.01 2.86
C ASP A 225 -20.71 -13.22 1.97
N THR A 226 -20.54 -13.36 0.66
CA THR A 226 -21.30 -12.53 -0.28
C THR A 226 -22.80 -12.85 -0.29
N SER A 227 -23.21 -14.03 0.19
CA SER A 227 -24.62 -14.37 0.33
C SER A 227 -25.38 -13.45 1.31
N LYS A 228 -24.64 -12.82 2.23
CA LYS A 228 -25.21 -11.91 3.26
C LYS A 228 -25.15 -10.44 2.86
N ILE A 229 -24.57 -10.12 1.70
CA ILE A 229 -24.42 -8.73 1.25
C ILE A 229 -25.66 -8.32 0.44
N ASP A 230 -26.38 -7.31 0.90
CA ASP A 230 -27.51 -6.71 0.19
C ASP A 230 -27.11 -5.40 -0.48
N HIS A 231 -26.27 -5.51 -1.52
CA HIS A 231 -25.73 -4.34 -2.21
C HIS A 231 -26.78 -3.71 -3.13
N PRO A 232 -26.93 -2.37 -3.13
CA PRO A 232 -27.93 -1.69 -3.96
C PRO A 232 -27.61 -1.66 -5.46
N ASP A 233 -26.38 -1.87 -5.85
CA ASP A 233 -25.95 -1.99 -7.25
C ASP A 233 -25.95 -3.47 -7.65
N GLU A 234 -26.72 -3.82 -8.66
CA GLU A 234 -26.85 -5.19 -9.18
C GLU A 234 -25.51 -5.81 -9.61
N LYS A 235 -24.53 -5.00 -10.01
CA LYS A 235 -23.20 -5.49 -10.37
C LYS A 235 -22.45 -6.16 -9.21
N PHE A 236 -22.81 -5.84 -7.99
CA PHE A 236 -22.26 -6.43 -6.77
C PHE A 236 -23.25 -7.35 -6.07
N SER A 237 -24.40 -7.59 -6.68
CA SER A 237 -25.40 -8.53 -6.16
C SER A 237 -24.97 -9.95 -6.53
N THR A 238 -24.78 -10.78 -5.54
CA THR A 238 -24.54 -12.22 -5.73
C THR A 238 -25.79 -13.01 -5.38
N SER A 239 -25.82 -14.28 -5.79
CA SER A 239 -26.86 -15.19 -5.35
C SER A 239 -26.87 -15.24 -3.81
N LYS A 240 -28.05 -15.36 -3.22
CA LYS A 240 -28.21 -15.45 -1.75
C LYS A 240 -28.26 -16.90 -1.26
N ASP A 241 -27.78 -17.81 -2.09
CA ASP A 241 -27.71 -19.23 -1.77
C ASP A 241 -26.34 -19.61 -1.15
N GLU A 242 -26.26 -20.87 -0.75
CA GLU A 242 -25.07 -21.45 -0.13
C GLU A 242 -23.88 -21.55 -1.09
N ASN A 243 -24.09 -21.34 -2.39
CA ASN A 243 -23.04 -21.38 -3.42
C ASN A 243 -22.48 -19.99 -3.76
N ALA A 244 -23.01 -18.93 -3.16
CA ALA A 244 -22.46 -17.60 -3.39
C ALA A 244 -20.95 -17.56 -3.04
N PRO A 245 -20.12 -16.90 -3.84
CA PRO A 245 -18.66 -16.90 -3.61
C PRO A 245 -18.29 -16.21 -2.30
N VAL A 246 -17.10 -16.51 -1.81
CA VAL A 246 -16.49 -15.82 -0.66
C VAL A 246 -15.33 -14.96 -1.16
N ILE A 247 -15.25 -13.73 -0.69
CA ILE A 247 -14.12 -12.86 -0.99
C ILE A 247 -13.19 -12.87 0.23
N ILE A 248 -11.91 -13.18 -0.01
CA ILE A 248 -10.83 -13.07 0.98
C ILE A 248 -10.02 -11.83 0.65
N VAL A 249 -10.04 -10.83 1.51
CA VAL A 249 -9.17 -9.66 1.37
C VAL A 249 -8.04 -9.76 2.36
N MET A 250 -6.83 -9.83 1.87
CA MET A 250 -5.61 -9.78 2.66
C MET A 250 -4.96 -8.40 2.56
N ASP A 251 -4.46 -7.89 3.68
CA ASP A 251 -3.68 -6.66 3.68
C ASP A 251 -2.40 -6.82 2.87
N TYR A 252 -1.74 -5.74 2.55
CA TYR A 252 -0.58 -5.76 1.66
C TYR A 252 0.51 -6.71 2.15
N ALA A 253 0.86 -7.63 1.28
CA ALA A 253 2.05 -8.45 1.37
C ALA A 253 2.97 -8.15 0.19
N PHE A 254 4.28 -8.23 0.38
CA PHE A 254 5.25 -7.81 -0.61
C PHE A 254 6.32 -8.87 -0.83
N GLY A 255 6.74 -9.01 -2.10
CA GLY A 255 7.86 -9.87 -2.49
C GLY A 255 7.68 -11.31 -2.03
N GLU A 256 8.68 -11.86 -1.37
CA GLU A 256 8.69 -13.25 -0.90
C GLU A 256 7.58 -13.55 0.11
N GLN A 257 7.24 -12.59 0.97
CA GLN A 257 6.13 -12.73 1.92
C GLN A 257 4.79 -12.96 1.21
N ALA A 258 4.53 -12.22 0.13
CA ALA A 258 3.31 -12.39 -0.67
C ALA A 258 3.27 -13.77 -1.30
N TYR A 259 4.40 -14.21 -1.87
CA TYR A 259 4.52 -15.56 -2.44
C TYR A 259 4.24 -16.64 -1.40
N GLU A 260 4.92 -16.60 -0.26
CA GLU A 260 4.78 -17.60 0.80
C GLU A 260 3.36 -17.68 1.37
N THR A 261 2.75 -16.54 1.66
CA THR A 261 1.41 -16.54 2.26
C THR A 261 0.37 -17.08 1.28
N ILE A 262 0.47 -16.75 0.00
CA ILE A 262 -0.41 -17.30 -1.03
C ILE A 262 -0.12 -18.79 -1.25
N ASP A 263 1.15 -19.19 -1.33
CA ASP A 263 1.53 -20.62 -1.48
C ASP A 263 0.98 -21.45 -0.32
N GLU A 264 1.14 -21.02 0.92
CA GLU A 264 0.58 -21.71 2.09
C GLU A 264 -0.95 -21.69 2.11
N LEU A 265 -1.58 -20.62 1.65
CA LEU A 265 -3.04 -20.56 1.57
C LEU A 265 -3.60 -21.56 0.55
N LEU A 266 -2.91 -21.75 -0.57
CA LEU A 266 -3.33 -22.68 -1.65
C LEU A 266 -3.06 -24.15 -1.31
N LYS A 267 -2.25 -24.47 -0.31
CA LYS A 267 -2.05 -25.86 0.14
C LYS A 267 -3.33 -26.45 0.72
N PRO A 268 -3.53 -27.77 0.61
CA PRO A 268 -4.71 -28.43 1.17
C PRO A 268 -4.82 -28.21 2.68
N PHE A 269 -6.05 -28.05 3.14
CA PHE A 269 -6.36 -28.01 4.57
C PHE A 269 -6.68 -29.40 5.10
N GLN A 270 -6.05 -29.81 6.18
CA GLN A 270 -6.32 -31.07 6.84
C GLN A 270 -7.51 -30.93 7.81
N LEU A 271 -8.63 -31.52 7.47
CA LEU A 271 -9.82 -31.56 8.33
C LEU A 271 -10.07 -33.01 8.76
N GLY A 272 -9.62 -33.40 9.95
CA GLY A 272 -9.61 -34.79 10.40
C GLY A 272 -8.72 -35.62 9.50
N GLU A 273 -9.29 -36.69 8.89
CA GLU A 273 -8.57 -37.56 7.93
C GLU A 273 -8.66 -37.07 6.49
N THR A 274 -9.45 -36.04 6.20
CA THR A 274 -9.71 -35.56 4.84
C THR A 274 -8.85 -34.34 4.53
N LYS A 275 -8.27 -34.33 3.32
CA LYS A 275 -7.60 -33.16 2.73
C LYS A 275 -8.56 -32.41 1.84
N ILE A 276 -8.78 -31.13 2.12
CA ILE A 276 -9.67 -30.25 1.37
C ILE A 276 -8.82 -29.20 0.65
N HIS A 277 -8.99 -29.10 -0.66
CA HIS A 277 -8.43 -28.03 -1.48
C HIS A 277 -9.43 -26.87 -1.51
N LEU A 278 -8.94 -25.66 -1.41
CA LEU A 278 -9.76 -24.47 -1.60
C LEU A 278 -10.12 -24.33 -3.08
N ASP A 279 -11.37 -24.00 -3.38
CA ASP A 279 -11.84 -23.69 -4.74
C ASP A 279 -11.56 -22.21 -5.06
N VAL A 280 -10.34 -21.90 -5.49
CA VAL A 280 -9.90 -20.53 -5.80
C VAL A 280 -10.13 -20.21 -7.26
N ASP A 281 -11.07 -19.33 -7.54
CA ASP A 281 -11.42 -18.86 -8.89
C ASP A 281 -10.49 -17.74 -9.38
N SER A 282 -10.14 -16.80 -8.50
CA SER A 282 -9.28 -15.70 -8.91
C SER A 282 -8.41 -15.15 -7.77
N ILE A 283 -7.25 -14.62 -8.16
CA ILE A 283 -6.34 -13.87 -7.28
C ILE A 283 -6.12 -12.51 -7.93
N SER A 284 -6.48 -11.44 -7.21
CA SER A 284 -6.33 -10.07 -7.65
C SER A 284 -5.40 -9.31 -6.72
N ILE A 285 -4.47 -8.55 -7.28
CA ILE A 285 -3.55 -7.70 -6.51
C ILE A 285 -3.84 -6.25 -6.89
N MET A 286 -4.24 -5.47 -5.90
CA MET A 286 -4.60 -4.06 -6.08
C MET A 286 -3.77 -3.21 -5.13
N GLY A 287 -3.04 -2.26 -5.66
CA GLY A 287 -2.21 -1.41 -4.82
C GLY A 287 -1.65 -0.20 -5.55
N LYS A 288 -0.84 0.56 -4.83
CA LYS A 288 -0.03 1.62 -5.41
C LYS A 288 1.35 1.06 -5.72
N ALA A 289 1.78 1.21 -6.96
CA ALA A 289 3.13 0.85 -7.39
C ALA A 289 4.00 2.10 -7.51
N GLY A 290 5.27 1.96 -7.12
CA GLY A 290 6.31 2.90 -7.52
C GLY A 290 6.85 2.48 -8.88
N ILE A 291 6.70 3.31 -9.90
CA ILE A 291 7.15 3.04 -11.26
C ILE A 291 8.13 4.12 -11.73
N LEU A 292 9.06 3.74 -12.59
CA LEU A 292 10.04 4.67 -13.16
C LEU A 292 9.45 5.51 -14.31
N GLU A 293 8.41 5.02 -14.96
CA GLU A 293 7.70 5.66 -16.08
C GLU A 293 6.20 5.74 -15.77
N GLY A 294 5.51 6.69 -16.39
CA GLY A 294 4.09 6.92 -16.16
C GLY A 294 3.81 8.17 -15.30
N LYS A 295 2.54 8.45 -15.10
CA LYS A 295 2.02 9.63 -14.38
C LYS A 295 1.13 9.18 -13.21
N LYS A 296 0.89 10.11 -12.28
CA LYS A 296 -0.06 9.89 -11.19
C LYS A 296 -1.45 9.59 -11.74
N GLY A 297 -2.01 8.45 -11.37
CA GLY A 297 -3.33 7.98 -11.83
C GLY A 297 -3.30 6.98 -12.96
N ASP A 298 -2.13 6.71 -13.55
CA ASP A 298 -2.00 5.63 -14.53
C ASP A 298 -2.19 4.28 -13.84
N ILE A 299 -2.85 3.38 -14.55
CA ILE A 299 -3.06 1.99 -14.11
C ILE A 299 -2.00 1.13 -14.80
N MET A 300 -1.21 0.44 -14.02
CA MET A 300 -0.26 -0.55 -14.52
C MET A 300 -0.91 -1.93 -14.45
N ILE A 301 -0.95 -2.59 -15.60
CA ILE A 301 -1.36 -4.00 -15.72
C ILE A 301 -0.09 -4.76 -16.11
N PRO A 302 0.42 -5.65 -15.23
CA PRO A 302 1.65 -6.41 -15.48
C PRO A 302 1.46 -7.47 -16.56
#